data_425424f9817bbab8518a35e47ffa2871
#
_entry.id   425424f9817bbab8518a35e47ffa2871
#
_cell.length_a   1.000
_cell.length_b   1.000
_cell.length_c   1.000
_cell.angle_alpha   90.00
_cell.angle_beta   90.00
_cell.angle_gamma   90.00
#
_symmetry.space_group_name_H-M   'P 1'
#
loop_
_entity.id
_entity.type
_entity.pdbx_description
1 polymer ?
#
loop_
_entity_poly.entity_id
_entity_poly.type
_entity_poly.pdbx_seq_one_letter_code
_entity_poly.pdbx_strand_id
1 'polypeptide(L)'
;MKDICLLNDSFPPIIDGVSNTVANYARVIASRGNGVCVVTPGNIDADDSAFNFPVIRYSGINLTKQIGYTMGNPFSPSLLRKVTSMDVGLLHSHCPAISNFVAMELRAALNVPIILTYHTKFDIEIKKSLKSYFLVKSTINMLVDSVSSCDELWVVSRGAGENIRSLGYKGDYVVMNNGVDMKKHRADDALVHEVSSPYDLPAGVPVFLFVGRMQWYKGIRIILDALAALNAKDIDFRMVFVGKGLEEDEIKKYTAQLGLDRKCCFTGPVYDREKLAAWYTRADLFLFPSTFDTNGLVVREASACSLGSVLVKDSCASEGVQDGIDGLLIDENAESLAACLMNVIDHPEMMRRIGQAASENLYLSWDDAVSCAMERYEIVMDNYHSGRYPKCKRGVDAFMKLSTRLMGL
;
A
#
# COMPACT_ATOMS: atom_id res chain seq x y z
N MET A 1 16.19 -22.59 4.53
CA MET A 1 16.55 -21.16 4.27
C MET A 1 16.92 -20.53 5.60
N LYS A 2 17.89 -19.62 5.65
CA LYS A 2 18.15 -18.80 6.84
C LYS A 2 17.01 -17.84 7.10
N ASP A 3 16.92 -17.31 8.33
CA ASP A 3 15.82 -16.44 8.74
C ASP A 3 15.80 -15.12 7.95
N ILE A 4 14.60 -14.66 7.61
CA ILE A 4 14.36 -13.35 7.00
C ILE A 4 14.06 -12.36 8.13
N CYS A 5 14.81 -11.28 8.20
CA CYS A 5 14.54 -10.19 9.13
C CYS A 5 13.83 -9.03 8.40
N LEU A 6 12.56 -8.81 8.73
CA LEU A 6 11.75 -7.71 8.21
C LEU A 6 11.87 -6.50 9.12
N LEU A 7 12.14 -5.31 8.57
CA LEU A 7 12.31 -4.08 9.35
C LEU A 7 11.33 -3.01 8.88
N ASN A 8 10.63 -2.39 9.83
CA ASN A 8 9.77 -1.25 9.53
C ASN A 8 9.66 -0.29 10.71
N ASP A 9 9.43 1.00 10.42
CA ASP A 9 9.31 2.05 11.44
C ASP A 9 7.95 2.03 12.16
N SER A 10 6.98 1.28 11.66
CA SER A 10 5.67 1.02 12.28
C SER A 10 5.32 -0.47 12.23
N PHE A 11 4.60 -0.94 13.24
CA PHE A 11 4.06 -2.31 13.30
C PHE A 11 2.83 -2.31 14.22
N PRO A 12 1.90 -3.26 14.10
CA PRO A 12 0.74 -3.30 15.00
C PRO A 12 1.11 -3.09 16.48
N PRO A 13 0.32 -2.31 17.24
CA PRO A 13 -1.06 -1.88 16.96
C PRO A 13 -1.21 -0.64 16.05
N ILE A 14 -0.12 -0.06 15.55
CA ILE A 14 -0.20 1.02 14.56
C ILE A 14 -0.70 0.42 13.23
N ILE A 15 -1.82 0.93 12.72
CA ILE A 15 -2.45 0.44 11.49
C ILE A 15 -2.16 1.43 10.36
N ASP A 16 -1.27 1.05 9.47
CA ASP A 16 -1.02 1.71 8.19
C ASP A 16 -0.75 0.66 7.10
N GLY A 17 -0.70 1.09 5.83
CA GLY A 17 -0.53 0.17 4.70
C GLY A 17 0.78 -0.61 4.72
N VAL A 18 1.87 0.00 5.22
CA VAL A 18 3.20 -0.63 5.27
C VAL A 18 3.28 -1.59 6.46
N SER A 19 2.78 -1.18 7.63
CA SER A 19 2.67 -2.02 8.82
C SER A 19 1.89 -3.32 8.52
N ASN A 20 0.75 -3.21 7.83
CA ASN A 20 -0.04 -4.36 7.39
C ASN A 20 0.72 -5.24 6.39
N THR A 21 1.46 -4.63 5.46
CA THR A 21 2.29 -5.37 4.51
C THR A 21 3.33 -6.21 5.23
N VAL A 22 4.09 -5.63 6.16
CA VAL A 22 5.11 -6.36 6.94
C VAL A 22 4.50 -7.49 7.76
N ALA A 23 3.36 -7.24 8.40
CA ALA A 23 2.65 -8.27 9.16
C ALA A 23 2.21 -9.44 8.27
N ASN A 24 1.71 -9.17 7.07
CA ASN A 24 1.31 -10.21 6.12
C ASN A 24 2.51 -10.98 5.55
N TYR A 25 3.60 -10.28 5.20
CA TYR A 25 4.85 -10.97 4.83
C TYR A 25 5.29 -11.93 5.94
N ALA A 26 5.38 -11.46 7.18
CA ALA A 26 5.82 -12.29 8.30
C ALA A 26 4.89 -13.50 8.53
N ARG A 27 3.56 -13.27 8.50
CA ARG A 27 2.58 -14.37 8.67
C ARG A 27 2.71 -15.45 7.60
N VAL A 28 2.81 -15.04 6.33
CA VAL A 28 2.91 -16.00 5.22
C VAL A 28 4.23 -16.75 5.27
N ILE A 29 5.36 -16.07 5.52
CA ILE A 29 6.67 -16.72 5.65
C ILE A 29 6.66 -17.75 6.80
N ALA A 30 6.16 -17.35 7.99
CA ALA A 30 6.07 -18.21 9.15
C ALA A 30 5.11 -19.40 8.94
N SER A 31 3.96 -19.20 8.29
CA SER A 31 2.99 -20.27 8.01
C SER A 31 3.54 -21.36 7.09
N ARG A 32 4.55 -21.03 6.31
CA ARG A 32 5.28 -21.99 5.43
C ARG A 32 6.45 -22.69 6.13
N GLY A 33 6.61 -22.47 7.44
CA GLY A 33 7.69 -23.07 8.21
C GLY A 33 9.07 -22.45 7.97
N ASN A 34 9.14 -21.27 7.33
CA ASN A 34 10.40 -20.53 7.18
C ASN A 34 10.63 -19.60 8.36
N GLY A 35 11.90 -19.44 8.76
CA GLY A 35 12.28 -18.52 9.81
C GLY A 35 12.07 -17.06 9.39
N VAL A 36 11.42 -16.29 10.25
CA VAL A 36 11.20 -14.85 10.06
C VAL A 36 11.15 -14.15 11.40
N CYS A 37 11.66 -12.93 11.47
CA CYS A 37 11.45 -12.03 12.60
C CYS A 37 11.12 -10.62 12.10
N VAL A 38 10.44 -9.84 12.92
CA VAL A 38 10.13 -8.43 12.66
C VAL A 38 10.90 -7.55 13.65
N VAL A 39 11.58 -6.54 13.13
CA VAL A 39 12.28 -5.51 13.91
C VAL A 39 11.57 -4.17 13.74
N THR A 40 11.14 -3.58 14.86
CA THR A 40 10.34 -2.35 14.84
C THR A 40 10.57 -1.54 16.12
N PRO A 41 10.38 -0.20 16.12
CA PRO A 41 10.42 0.59 17.35
C PRO A 41 9.40 0.12 18.39
N GLY A 42 9.72 0.32 19.66
CA GLY A 42 8.84 0.00 20.77
C GLY A 42 7.55 0.81 20.74
N ASN A 43 6.45 0.16 21.11
CA ASN A 43 5.16 0.79 21.35
C ASN A 43 4.62 0.31 22.71
N ILE A 44 4.13 1.23 23.53
CA ILE A 44 3.68 0.92 24.91
C ILE A 44 2.40 0.06 24.94
N ASP A 45 1.58 0.16 23.89
CA ASP A 45 0.31 -0.55 23.77
C ASP A 45 0.45 -1.85 22.96
N ALA A 46 1.67 -2.29 22.64
CA ALA A 46 1.88 -3.45 21.82
C ALA A 46 1.71 -4.76 22.60
N ASP A 47 0.87 -5.64 22.07
CA ASP A 47 0.79 -7.04 22.44
C ASP A 47 1.20 -7.90 21.23
N ASP A 48 2.38 -8.51 21.33
CA ASP A 48 2.95 -9.34 20.28
C ASP A 48 2.59 -10.83 20.42
N SER A 49 1.82 -11.21 21.44
CA SER A 49 1.47 -12.62 21.74
C SER A 49 0.63 -13.29 20.64
N ALA A 50 -0.07 -12.50 19.83
CA ALA A 50 -0.88 -12.99 18.73
C ALA A 50 -0.06 -13.41 17.50
N PHE A 51 1.24 -13.11 17.44
CA PHE A 51 2.09 -13.45 16.31
C PHE A 51 2.82 -14.78 16.56
N ASN A 52 2.85 -15.63 15.54
CA ASN A 52 3.57 -16.91 15.56
C ASN A 52 5.04 -16.79 15.12
N PHE A 53 5.58 -15.58 15.14
CA PHE A 53 6.97 -15.24 14.83
C PHE A 53 7.50 -14.18 15.81
N PRO A 54 8.83 -14.10 16.04
CA PRO A 54 9.41 -13.11 16.93
C PRO A 54 9.21 -11.67 16.43
N VAL A 55 8.69 -10.78 17.31
CA VAL A 55 8.69 -9.34 17.11
C VAL A 55 9.72 -8.73 18.06
N ILE A 56 10.74 -8.09 17.51
CA ILE A 56 11.84 -7.49 18.25
C ILE A 56 11.63 -6.00 18.30
N ARG A 57 11.12 -5.51 19.42
CA ARG A 57 10.93 -4.08 19.66
C ARG A 57 12.18 -3.49 20.30
N TYR A 58 12.65 -2.37 19.72
CA TYR A 58 13.81 -1.65 20.22
C TYR A 58 13.45 -0.25 20.72
N SER A 59 14.31 0.34 21.54
CA SER A 59 14.09 1.63 22.15
C SER A 59 13.95 2.77 21.12
N GLY A 60 13.16 3.76 21.45
CA GLY A 60 12.95 4.94 20.62
C GLY A 60 12.33 6.09 21.41
N ILE A 61 12.18 7.23 20.75
CA ILE A 61 11.51 8.41 21.29
C ILE A 61 10.05 8.36 20.85
N ASN A 62 9.13 8.36 21.82
CA ASN A 62 7.70 8.36 21.52
C ASN A 62 7.28 9.74 20.99
N LEU A 63 6.99 9.81 19.71
CA LEU A 63 6.48 10.99 19.01
C LEU A 63 5.05 10.75 18.47
N THR A 64 4.33 9.79 19.04
CA THR A 64 2.99 9.37 18.56
C THR A 64 2.00 10.53 18.50
N LYS A 65 2.10 11.50 19.44
CA LYS A 65 1.24 12.69 19.45
C LYS A 65 1.57 13.70 18.33
N GLN A 66 2.81 13.71 17.83
CA GLN A 66 3.31 14.67 16.83
C GLN A 66 3.24 14.11 15.41
N ILE A 67 3.68 12.86 15.22
CA ILE A 67 3.84 12.23 13.90
C ILE A 67 3.16 10.86 13.78
N GLY A 68 2.49 10.37 14.82
CA GLY A 68 1.77 9.10 14.78
C GLY A 68 2.60 7.85 15.09
N TYR A 69 3.93 7.96 15.26
CA TYR A 69 4.80 6.81 15.53
C TYR A 69 5.86 7.10 16.59
N THR A 70 6.55 6.02 17.04
CA THR A 70 7.79 6.07 17.81
C THR A 70 8.97 6.16 16.85
N MET A 71 9.81 7.17 16.99
CA MET A 71 11.07 7.28 16.25
C MET A 71 12.11 6.35 16.91
N GLY A 72 12.48 5.28 16.24
CA GLY A 72 13.43 4.31 16.75
C GLY A 72 14.84 4.87 16.94
N ASN A 73 15.60 4.30 17.89
CA ASN A 73 17.02 4.59 18.04
C ASN A 73 17.83 3.58 17.22
N PRO A 74 18.43 3.96 16.08
CA PRO A 74 19.19 3.03 15.26
C PRO A 74 20.42 2.46 15.99
N PHE A 75 21.00 3.19 16.93
CA PHE A 75 22.18 2.79 17.71
C PHE A 75 21.76 2.05 18.99
N SER A 76 21.21 0.82 18.86
CA SER A 76 20.74 0.01 19.98
C SER A 76 21.57 -1.26 20.13
N PRO A 77 22.56 -1.30 21.06
CA PRO A 77 23.41 -2.51 21.25
C PRO A 77 22.61 -3.74 21.68
N SER A 78 21.50 -3.55 22.40
CA SER A 78 20.62 -4.66 22.80
C SER A 78 19.88 -5.27 21.61
N LEU A 79 19.41 -4.44 20.66
CA LEU A 79 18.82 -4.87 19.41
C LEU A 79 19.84 -5.68 18.60
N LEU A 80 21.02 -5.11 18.36
CA LEU A 80 22.07 -5.75 17.58
C LEU A 80 22.41 -7.11 18.15
N ARG A 81 22.68 -7.23 19.47
CA ARG A 81 22.95 -8.52 20.13
C ARG A 81 21.83 -9.53 19.96
N LYS A 82 20.55 -9.09 20.05
CA LYS A 82 19.40 -9.97 19.91
C LYS A 82 19.28 -10.53 18.49
N VAL A 83 19.42 -9.68 17.47
CA VAL A 83 19.32 -10.10 16.07
C VAL A 83 20.55 -10.90 15.63
N THR A 84 21.74 -10.53 16.06
CA THR A 84 22.98 -11.28 15.74
C THR A 84 23.07 -12.66 16.39
N SER A 85 22.26 -12.93 17.43
CA SER A 85 22.14 -14.29 18.01
C SER A 85 21.20 -15.21 17.22
N MET A 86 20.51 -14.69 16.19
CA MET A 86 19.62 -15.44 15.29
C MET A 86 20.36 -15.81 14.00
N ASP A 87 19.89 -16.85 13.30
CA ASP A 87 20.49 -17.28 12.01
C ASP A 87 19.93 -16.47 10.83
N VAL A 88 20.03 -15.13 10.92
CA VAL A 88 19.52 -14.23 9.87
C VAL A 88 20.38 -14.32 8.62
N GLY A 89 19.72 -14.50 7.47
CA GLY A 89 20.36 -14.59 6.15
C GLY A 89 20.07 -13.40 5.23
N LEU A 90 19.03 -12.62 5.54
CA LEU A 90 18.61 -11.48 4.72
C LEU A 90 17.87 -10.44 5.58
N LEU A 91 18.10 -9.18 5.28
CA LEU A 91 17.42 -8.04 5.87
C LEU A 91 16.50 -7.40 4.81
N HIS A 92 15.22 -7.28 5.12
CA HIS A 92 14.26 -6.62 4.24
C HIS A 92 13.64 -5.42 4.94
N SER A 93 14.09 -4.23 4.57
CA SER A 93 13.56 -2.96 5.07
C SER A 93 12.35 -2.51 4.26
N HIS A 94 11.28 -2.12 4.93
CA HIS A 94 10.07 -1.58 4.31
C HIS A 94 9.94 -0.05 4.45
N CYS A 95 10.91 0.59 5.08
CA CYS A 95 10.96 2.04 5.22
C CYS A 95 12.40 2.55 5.02
N PRO A 96 12.64 3.57 4.16
CA PRO A 96 13.97 4.11 3.89
C PRO A 96 14.50 5.01 5.02
N ALA A 97 13.74 5.20 6.11
CA ALA A 97 14.11 6.03 7.25
C ALA A 97 14.91 5.22 8.30
N ILE A 98 14.50 5.22 9.56
CA ILE A 98 15.26 4.63 10.67
C ILE A 98 15.46 3.12 10.49
N SER A 99 14.45 2.39 10.03
CA SER A 99 14.54 0.94 9.79
C SER A 99 15.66 0.57 8.84
N ASN A 100 15.88 1.38 7.79
CA ASN A 100 16.98 1.10 6.87
C ASN A 100 18.36 1.40 7.46
N PHE A 101 18.48 2.39 8.34
CA PHE A 101 19.72 2.63 9.09
C PHE A 101 20.02 1.45 10.03
N VAL A 102 18.99 0.91 10.72
CA VAL A 102 19.13 -0.32 11.52
C VAL A 102 19.56 -1.50 10.66
N ALA A 103 18.97 -1.66 9.46
CA ALA A 103 19.37 -2.70 8.53
C ALA A 103 20.85 -2.57 8.09
N MET A 104 21.34 -1.37 7.86
CA MET A 104 22.76 -1.14 7.54
C MET A 104 23.71 -1.54 8.68
N GLU A 105 23.33 -1.25 9.93
CA GLU A 105 24.10 -1.69 11.10
C GLU A 105 24.11 -3.21 11.25
N LEU A 106 22.94 -3.84 11.12
CA LEU A 106 22.82 -5.29 11.14
C LEU A 106 23.62 -5.95 10.01
N ARG A 107 23.61 -5.38 8.80
CA ARG A 107 24.45 -5.86 7.69
C ARG A 107 25.93 -5.81 8.04
N ALA A 108 26.36 -4.74 8.68
CA ALA A 108 27.77 -4.60 9.08
C ALA A 108 28.21 -5.70 10.05
N ALA A 109 27.32 -6.15 10.94
CA ALA A 109 27.57 -7.21 11.92
C ALA A 109 27.40 -8.63 11.32
N LEU A 110 26.36 -8.85 10.51
CA LEU A 110 25.97 -10.18 10.02
C LEU A 110 26.57 -10.55 8.65
N ASN A 111 27.01 -9.55 7.86
CA ASN A 111 27.47 -9.73 6.48
C ASN A 111 26.42 -10.40 5.57
N VAL A 112 25.19 -9.87 5.59
CA VAL A 112 24.04 -10.34 4.81
C VAL A 112 23.46 -9.24 3.92
N PRO A 113 22.72 -9.54 2.82
CA PRO A 113 22.16 -8.55 1.94
C PRO A 113 21.02 -7.75 2.57
N ILE A 114 20.81 -6.53 2.04
CA ILE A 114 19.65 -5.68 2.34
C ILE A 114 18.81 -5.51 1.08
N ILE A 115 17.53 -5.82 1.21
CA ILE A 115 16.48 -5.39 0.27
C ILE A 115 15.73 -4.23 0.92
N LEU A 116 15.35 -3.25 0.13
CA LEU A 116 14.42 -2.19 0.56
C LEU A 116 13.21 -2.19 -0.36
N THR A 117 11.99 -2.22 0.20
CA THR A 117 10.75 -1.97 -0.54
C THR A 117 10.30 -0.52 -0.37
N TYR A 118 10.17 0.21 -1.48
CA TYR A 118 9.68 1.58 -1.53
C TYR A 118 8.16 1.60 -1.71
N HIS A 119 7.44 1.89 -0.62
CA HIS A 119 5.98 1.82 -0.56
C HIS A 119 5.27 3.15 -0.84
N THR A 120 5.92 4.27 -0.56
CA THR A 120 5.27 5.58 -0.51
C THR A 120 6.08 6.62 -1.29
N LYS A 121 5.39 7.52 -1.99
CA LYS A 121 6.00 8.70 -2.61
C LYS A 121 6.39 9.71 -1.53
N PHE A 122 7.51 9.48 -0.86
CA PHE A 122 7.97 10.25 0.30
C PHE A 122 8.19 11.73 0.02
N ASP A 123 8.48 12.11 -1.23
CA ASP A 123 8.67 13.52 -1.60
C ASP A 123 7.42 14.36 -1.32
N ILE A 124 6.22 13.79 -1.48
CA ILE A 124 4.96 14.47 -1.20
C ILE A 124 4.82 14.72 0.31
N GLU A 125 5.11 13.70 1.12
CA GLU A 125 5.04 13.82 2.58
C GLU A 125 6.11 14.78 3.13
N ILE A 126 7.33 14.70 2.61
CA ILE A 126 8.44 15.60 2.97
C ILE A 126 8.09 17.05 2.63
N LYS A 127 7.57 17.32 1.42
CA LYS A 127 7.16 18.65 0.99
C LYS A 127 6.02 19.23 1.82
N LYS A 128 5.08 18.40 2.27
CA LYS A 128 4.00 18.82 3.17
C LYS A 128 4.51 19.16 4.58
N SER A 129 5.47 18.38 5.08
CA SER A 129 5.97 18.50 6.45
C SER A 129 7.04 19.60 6.62
N LEU A 130 7.84 19.85 5.60
CA LEU A 130 8.96 20.79 5.66
C LEU A 130 8.70 22.01 4.78
N LYS A 131 8.77 23.23 5.40
CA LYS A 131 8.55 24.49 4.70
C LYS A 131 9.81 25.05 3.98
N SER A 132 11.00 24.60 4.38
CA SER A 132 12.26 25.09 3.81
C SER A 132 12.68 24.25 2.62
N TYR A 133 12.88 24.88 1.46
CA TYR A 133 13.38 24.22 0.24
C TYR A 133 14.70 23.48 0.47
N PHE A 134 15.62 24.09 1.25
CA PHE A 134 16.91 23.46 1.55
C PHE A 134 16.74 22.17 2.38
N LEU A 135 15.87 22.20 3.40
CA LEU A 135 15.58 21.02 4.23
C LEU A 135 14.90 19.93 3.41
N VAL A 136 13.93 20.29 2.57
CA VAL A 136 13.27 19.33 1.65
C VAL A 136 14.31 18.64 0.77
N LYS A 137 15.17 19.41 0.10
CA LYS A 137 16.20 18.85 -0.78
C LYS A 137 17.22 17.98 -0.03
N SER A 138 17.66 18.41 1.14
CA SER A 138 18.58 17.63 1.98
C SER A 138 17.96 16.30 2.42
N THR A 139 16.70 16.33 2.86
CA THR A 139 15.98 15.12 3.29
C THR A 139 15.75 14.14 2.12
N ILE A 140 15.40 14.66 0.94
CA ILE A 140 15.27 13.83 -0.27
C ILE A 140 16.61 13.20 -0.65
N ASN A 141 17.71 13.95 -0.63
CA ASN A 141 19.04 13.40 -0.91
C ASN A 141 19.42 12.29 0.08
N MET A 142 19.15 12.48 1.38
CA MET A 142 19.40 11.48 2.41
C MET A 142 18.53 10.21 2.18
N LEU A 143 17.28 10.38 1.76
CA LEU A 143 16.41 9.27 1.40
C LEU A 143 16.97 8.49 0.19
N VAL A 144 17.38 9.19 -0.88
CA VAL A 144 17.97 8.56 -2.07
C VAL A 144 19.28 7.84 -1.72
N ASP A 145 20.09 8.41 -0.84
CA ASP A 145 21.34 7.78 -0.38
C ASP A 145 21.05 6.53 0.46
N SER A 146 20.05 6.59 1.34
CA SER A 146 19.58 5.44 2.11
C SER A 146 19.12 4.30 1.20
N VAL A 147 18.25 4.58 0.23
CA VAL A 147 17.78 3.61 -0.78
C VAL A 147 18.95 3.04 -1.58
N SER A 148 19.89 3.90 -1.99
CA SER A 148 21.04 3.50 -2.82
C SER A 148 22.07 2.64 -2.07
N SER A 149 22.01 2.57 -0.75
CA SER A 149 22.89 1.74 0.08
C SER A 149 22.45 0.27 0.12
N CYS A 150 21.21 -0.04 -0.28
CA CYS A 150 20.69 -1.40 -0.31
C CYS A 150 21.24 -2.20 -1.50
N ASP A 151 21.26 -3.51 -1.39
CA ASP A 151 21.72 -4.40 -2.44
C ASP A 151 20.70 -4.49 -3.57
N GLU A 152 19.40 -4.49 -3.23
CA GLU A 152 18.31 -4.46 -4.18
C GLU A 152 17.18 -3.54 -3.72
N LEU A 153 16.63 -2.76 -4.67
CA LEU A 153 15.44 -1.94 -4.46
C LEU A 153 14.23 -2.63 -5.06
N TRP A 154 13.21 -2.86 -4.24
CA TRP A 154 11.88 -3.23 -4.68
C TRP A 154 10.95 -2.04 -4.66
N VAL A 155 10.00 -2.02 -5.58
CA VAL A 155 8.97 -0.99 -5.69
C VAL A 155 7.62 -1.66 -5.84
N VAL A 156 6.58 -1.09 -5.22
CA VAL A 156 5.24 -1.68 -5.26
C VAL A 156 4.50 -1.45 -6.59
N SER A 157 5.04 -0.61 -7.46
CA SER A 157 4.55 -0.30 -8.80
C SER A 157 5.64 0.35 -9.65
N ARG A 158 5.52 0.34 -10.98
CA ARG A 158 6.44 1.10 -11.86
C ARG A 158 6.42 2.59 -11.54
N GLY A 159 5.22 3.16 -11.32
CA GLY A 159 5.10 4.57 -10.97
C GLY A 159 5.80 4.94 -9.66
N ALA A 160 5.86 4.04 -8.66
CA ALA A 160 6.69 4.22 -7.47
C ALA A 160 8.19 4.18 -7.83
N GLY A 161 8.60 3.30 -8.74
CA GLY A 161 9.96 3.22 -9.26
C GLY A 161 10.39 4.48 -10.03
N GLU A 162 9.53 4.98 -10.89
CA GLU A 162 9.80 6.25 -11.62
C GLU A 162 9.81 7.46 -10.67
N ASN A 163 8.97 7.45 -9.62
CA ASN A 163 9.02 8.48 -8.59
C ASN A 163 10.40 8.54 -7.92
N ILE A 164 10.92 7.41 -7.40
CA ILE A 164 12.24 7.43 -6.75
C ILE A 164 13.38 7.77 -7.72
N ARG A 165 13.27 7.39 -9.00
CA ARG A 165 14.20 7.81 -10.05
C ARG A 165 14.17 9.33 -10.27
N SER A 166 12.98 9.92 -10.30
CA SER A 166 12.83 11.38 -10.43
C SER A 166 13.46 12.16 -9.27
N LEU A 167 13.58 11.52 -8.11
CA LEU A 167 14.25 12.09 -6.93
C LEU A 167 15.77 11.93 -6.96
N GLY A 168 16.31 11.22 -7.94
CA GLY A 168 17.76 11.09 -8.16
C GLY A 168 18.33 9.69 -7.95
N TYR A 169 17.52 8.67 -7.67
CA TYR A 169 17.97 7.28 -7.65
C TYR A 169 18.38 6.83 -9.06
N LYS A 170 19.58 6.23 -9.20
CA LYS A 170 20.18 5.84 -10.49
C LYS A 170 20.32 4.32 -10.66
N GLY A 171 19.92 3.54 -9.66
CA GLY A 171 19.99 2.09 -9.73
C GLY A 171 18.78 1.46 -10.42
N ASP A 172 18.85 0.15 -10.59
CA ASP A 172 17.72 -0.64 -11.03
C ASP A 172 16.77 -0.94 -9.88
N TYR A 173 15.51 -1.25 -10.22
CA TYR A 173 14.51 -1.70 -9.25
C TYR A 173 13.75 -2.92 -9.78
N VAL A 174 13.19 -3.69 -8.86
CA VAL A 174 12.29 -4.80 -9.14
C VAL A 174 10.88 -4.40 -8.74
N VAL A 175 9.89 -4.60 -9.61
CA VAL A 175 8.49 -4.40 -9.25
C VAL A 175 8.01 -5.62 -8.47
N MET A 176 7.61 -5.40 -7.21
CA MET A 176 7.09 -6.42 -6.31
C MET A 176 5.75 -5.95 -5.76
N ASN A 177 4.69 -6.39 -6.40
CA ASN A 177 3.34 -5.96 -6.05
C ASN A 177 2.91 -6.51 -4.67
N ASN A 178 2.17 -5.71 -3.91
CA ASN A 178 1.54 -6.17 -2.68
C ASN A 178 0.31 -7.03 -2.97
N GLY A 179 0.09 -8.03 -2.13
CA GLY A 179 -1.16 -8.77 -2.08
C GLY A 179 -2.26 -8.02 -1.33
N VAL A 180 -3.44 -8.61 -1.26
CA VAL A 180 -4.57 -8.11 -0.46
C VAL A 180 -5.09 -9.17 0.51
N ASP A 181 -5.67 -8.73 1.63
CA ASP A 181 -6.31 -9.60 2.64
C ASP A 181 -7.70 -10.09 2.19
N MET A 182 -8.25 -9.48 1.13
CA MET A 182 -9.55 -9.88 0.58
C MET A 182 -9.42 -11.24 -0.10
N LYS A 183 -10.26 -12.20 0.31
CA LYS A 183 -10.34 -13.49 -0.36
C LYS A 183 -11.00 -13.34 -1.73
N LYS A 184 -10.59 -14.17 -2.68
CA LYS A 184 -11.19 -14.21 -4.03
C LYS A 184 -12.56 -14.88 -3.97
N HIS A 185 -13.60 -14.11 -3.66
CA HIS A 185 -14.99 -14.56 -3.62
C HIS A 185 -15.96 -13.39 -3.66
N ARG A 186 -17.19 -13.66 -4.03
CA ARG A 186 -18.31 -12.74 -3.83
C ARG A 186 -19.00 -13.08 -2.51
N ALA A 187 -19.40 -12.07 -1.75
CA ALA A 187 -20.10 -12.28 -0.49
C ALA A 187 -21.51 -12.87 -0.74
N ASP A 188 -22.03 -13.57 0.26
CA ASP A 188 -23.36 -14.16 0.21
C ASP A 188 -24.47 -13.10 0.10
N ASP A 189 -25.54 -13.39 -0.62
CA ASP A 189 -26.66 -12.47 -0.85
C ASP A 189 -27.29 -11.97 0.46
N ALA A 190 -27.33 -12.80 1.50
CA ALA A 190 -27.83 -12.41 2.81
C ALA A 190 -26.98 -11.29 3.44
N LEU A 191 -25.65 -11.39 3.37
CA LEU A 191 -24.74 -10.38 3.87
C LEU A 191 -24.78 -9.11 3.01
N VAL A 192 -24.87 -9.27 1.68
CA VAL A 192 -25.07 -8.15 0.75
C VAL A 192 -26.35 -7.39 1.09
N HIS A 193 -27.45 -8.10 1.35
CA HIS A 193 -28.70 -7.49 1.78
C HIS A 193 -28.58 -6.80 3.14
N GLU A 194 -27.94 -7.45 4.13
CA GLU A 194 -27.72 -6.87 5.47
C GLU A 194 -27.03 -5.48 5.37
N VAL A 195 -25.92 -5.39 4.62
CA VAL A 195 -25.15 -4.13 4.54
C VAL A 195 -25.82 -3.08 3.68
N SER A 196 -26.59 -3.46 2.68
CA SER A 196 -27.16 -2.54 1.69
C SER A 196 -28.60 -2.10 2.00
N SER A 197 -29.39 -2.89 2.76
CA SER A 197 -30.80 -2.60 3.06
C SER A 197 -31.08 -1.26 3.77
N PRO A 198 -30.17 -0.67 4.58
CA PRO A 198 -30.41 0.65 5.15
C PRO A 198 -30.37 1.79 4.14
N TYR A 199 -29.94 1.53 2.91
CA TYR A 199 -29.75 2.56 1.88
C TYR A 199 -30.71 2.38 0.71
N ASP A 200 -31.07 3.49 0.05
CA ASP A 200 -31.92 3.45 -1.16
C ASP A 200 -31.11 2.98 -2.38
N LEU A 201 -31.04 1.65 -2.54
CA LEU A 201 -30.34 0.98 -3.64
C LEU A 201 -31.31 0.10 -4.44
N PRO A 202 -32.21 0.69 -5.27
CA PRO A 202 -33.28 -0.05 -5.94
C PRO A 202 -32.73 -1.09 -6.94
N ALA A 203 -33.50 -2.14 -7.13
CA ALA A 203 -33.16 -3.19 -8.11
C ALA A 203 -33.17 -2.61 -9.53
N GLY A 204 -32.20 -3.00 -10.35
CA GLY A 204 -32.08 -2.55 -11.74
C GLY A 204 -31.45 -1.16 -11.91
N VAL A 205 -31.15 -0.45 -10.82
CA VAL A 205 -30.40 0.80 -10.86
C VAL A 205 -28.93 0.51 -10.59
N PRO A 206 -28.01 0.93 -11.47
CA PRO A 206 -26.57 0.69 -11.27
C PRO A 206 -26.04 1.33 -10.00
N VAL A 207 -25.20 0.58 -9.28
CA VAL A 207 -24.56 1.03 -8.05
C VAL A 207 -23.05 1.16 -8.27
N PHE A 208 -22.55 2.36 -8.12
CA PHE A 208 -21.13 2.65 -8.14
C PHE A 208 -20.57 2.69 -6.71
N LEU A 209 -19.31 2.32 -6.55
CA LEU A 209 -18.65 2.23 -5.26
C LEU A 209 -17.33 2.99 -5.27
N PHE A 210 -17.05 3.70 -4.20
CA PHE A 210 -15.71 4.19 -3.84
C PHE A 210 -15.37 3.69 -2.44
N VAL A 211 -14.14 3.20 -2.27
CA VAL A 211 -13.61 2.78 -0.96
C VAL A 211 -12.28 3.49 -0.72
N GLY A 212 -12.19 4.22 0.37
CA GLY A 212 -10.95 4.93 0.71
C GLY A 212 -11.14 6.09 1.68
N ARG A 213 -10.05 6.81 1.92
CA ARG A 213 -10.10 8.04 2.74
C ARG A 213 -10.91 9.11 2.03
N MET A 214 -11.86 9.74 2.75
CA MET A 214 -12.65 10.86 2.24
C MET A 214 -11.77 12.11 2.17
N GLN A 215 -11.02 12.23 1.08
CA GLN A 215 -10.10 13.33 0.80
C GLN A 215 -10.09 13.64 -0.71
N TRP A 216 -10.05 14.91 -1.07
CA TRP A 216 -10.16 15.38 -2.45
C TRP A 216 -9.11 14.81 -3.39
N TYR A 217 -7.88 14.62 -2.90
CA TYR A 217 -6.80 14.07 -3.70
C TYR A 217 -7.01 12.59 -4.13
N LYS A 218 -8.05 11.93 -3.62
CA LYS A 218 -8.48 10.59 -4.05
C LYS A 218 -9.37 10.62 -5.31
N GLY A 219 -9.52 11.77 -5.93
CA GLY A 219 -10.31 11.92 -7.17
C GLY A 219 -11.82 12.01 -6.92
N ILE A 220 -12.27 12.21 -5.67
CA ILE A 220 -13.72 12.25 -5.34
C ILE A 220 -14.41 13.39 -6.07
N ARG A 221 -13.73 14.52 -6.33
CA ARG A 221 -14.29 15.61 -7.12
C ARG A 221 -14.62 15.17 -8.55
N ILE A 222 -13.71 14.43 -9.19
CA ILE A 222 -13.94 13.86 -10.54
C ILE A 222 -15.18 12.97 -10.54
N ILE A 223 -15.35 12.14 -9.51
CA ILE A 223 -16.53 11.27 -9.36
C ILE A 223 -17.80 12.13 -9.27
N LEU A 224 -17.86 13.09 -8.37
CA LEU A 224 -19.06 13.88 -8.12
C LEU A 224 -19.45 14.74 -9.33
N ASP A 225 -18.48 15.37 -9.99
CA ASP A 225 -18.72 16.19 -11.17
C ASP A 225 -19.21 15.33 -12.36
N ALA A 226 -18.65 14.13 -12.54
CA ALA A 226 -19.12 13.18 -13.55
C ALA A 226 -20.55 12.71 -13.28
N LEU A 227 -20.86 12.38 -12.01
CA LEU A 227 -22.22 11.98 -11.61
C LEU A 227 -23.24 13.12 -11.75
N ALA A 228 -22.83 14.36 -11.52
CA ALA A 228 -23.67 15.52 -11.80
C ALA A 228 -24.02 15.64 -13.30
N ALA A 229 -23.06 15.34 -14.19
CA ALA A 229 -23.30 15.32 -15.63
C ALA A 229 -24.28 14.19 -16.05
N LEU A 230 -24.23 13.02 -15.41
CA LEU A 230 -25.22 11.96 -15.61
C LEU A 230 -26.60 12.39 -15.10
N ASN A 231 -26.67 12.97 -13.90
CA ASN A 231 -27.92 13.45 -13.30
C ASN A 231 -28.59 14.53 -14.13
N ALA A 232 -27.84 15.45 -14.75
CA ALA A 232 -28.34 16.45 -15.65
C ALA A 232 -28.95 15.90 -16.95
N LYS A 233 -28.69 14.63 -17.27
CA LYS A 233 -29.26 13.87 -18.39
C LYS A 233 -30.36 12.91 -17.97
N ASP A 234 -30.87 13.02 -16.74
CA ASP A 234 -31.88 12.13 -16.15
C ASP A 234 -31.49 10.64 -16.12
N ILE A 235 -30.17 10.34 -16.16
CA ILE A 235 -29.67 8.97 -16.00
C ILE A 235 -29.73 8.60 -14.51
N ASP A 236 -30.35 7.45 -14.21
CA ASP A 236 -30.44 6.98 -12.81
C ASP A 236 -29.24 6.11 -12.44
N PHE A 237 -28.74 6.30 -11.22
CA PHE A 237 -27.65 5.56 -10.60
C PHE A 237 -27.70 5.72 -9.08
N ARG A 238 -26.91 4.91 -8.38
CA ARG A 238 -26.57 5.15 -6.97
C ARG A 238 -25.07 5.12 -6.79
N MET A 239 -24.57 5.95 -5.88
CA MET A 239 -23.15 6.01 -5.53
C MET A 239 -22.97 5.76 -4.03
N VAL A 240 -22.09 4.81 -3.69
CA VAL A 240 -21.77 4.48 -2.29
C VAL A 240 -20.32 4.85 -2.01
N PHE A 241 -20.12 5.69 -1.00
CA PHE A 241 -18.80 6.05 -0.47
C PHE A 241 -18.56 5.31 0.85
N VAL A 242 -17.55 4.43 0.87
CA VAL A 242 -17.12 3.69 2.06
C VAL A 242 -15.81 4.26 2.54
N GLY A 243 -15.79 4.76 3.77
CA GLY A 243 -14.58 5.27 4.43
C GLY A 243 -14.83 6.52 5.25
N LYS A 244 -13.74 7.13 5.73
CA LYS A 244 -13.73 8.33 6.56
C LYS A 244 -12.53 9.20 6.18
N GLY A 245 -12.60 10.49 6.40
CA GLY A 245 -11.49 11.40 6.14
C GLY A 245 -11.73 12.81 6.64
N LEU A 246 -10.69 13.63 6.63
CA LEU A 246 -10.74 15.00 7.15
C LEU A 246 -11.65 15.93 6.32
N GLU A 247 -11.88 15.60 5.06
CA GLU A 247 -12.65 16.43 4.13
C GLU A 247 -14.06 15.87 3.86
N GLU A 248 -14.51 14.88 4.68
CA GLU A 248 -15.81 14.22 4.51
C GLU A 248 -16.99 15.21 4.53
N ASP A 249 -16.99 16.17 5.48
CA ASP A 249 -18.06 17.16 5.59
C ASP A 249 -18.11 18.11 4.38
N GLU A 250 -16.95 18.47 3.84
CA GLU A 250 -16.86 19.29 2.62
C GLU A 250 -17.35 18.50 1.39
N ILE A 251 -16.99 17.23 1.31
CA ILE A 251 -17.44 16.32 0.24
C ILE A 251 -18.97 16.18 0.28
N LYS A 252 -19.57 15.95 1.45
CA LYS A 252 -21.03 15.88 1.62
C LYS A 252 -21.73 17.18 1.23
N LYS A 253 -21.18 18.33 1.64
CA LYS A 253 -21.71 19.65 1.25
C LYS A 253 -21.67 19.84 -0.27
N TYR A 254 -20.57 19.46 -0.90
CA TYR A 254 -20.43 19.55 -2.36
C TYR A 254 -21.40 18.61 -3.08
N THR A 255 -21.59 17.39 -2.58
CA THR A 255 -22.58 16.44 -3.10
C THR A 255 -23.98 17.03 -3.09
N ALA A 256 -24.41 17.70 -2.01
CA ALA A 256 -25.70 18.36 -1.89
C ALA A 256 -25.80 19.58 -2.84
N GLN A 257 -24.74 20.37 -3.02
CA GLN A 257 -24.70 21.50 -3.97
C GLN A 257 -24.92 21.04 -5.41
N LEU A 258 -24.48 19.83 -5.75
CA LEU A 258 -24.70 19.21 -7.06
C LEU A 258 -26.08 18.54 -7.20
N GLY A 259 -26.91 18.53 -6.15
CA GLY A 259 -28.22 17.88 -6.15
C GLY A 259 -28.14 16.35 -6.15
N LEU A 260 -27.05 15.77 -5.63
CA LEU A 260 -26.78 14.34 -5.62
C LEU A 260 -27.03 13.66 -4.25
N ASP A 261 -27.53 14.40 -3.26
CA ASP A 261 -27.75 13.94 -1.88
C ASP A 261 -28.68 12.71 -1.78
N ARG A 262 -29.64 12.58 -2.70
CA ARG A 262 -30.54 11.41 -2.76
C ARG A 262 -29.95 10.20 -3.50
N LYS A 263 -28.91 10.40 -4.31
CA LYS A 263 -28.27 9.35 -5.11
C LYS A 263 -26.92 8.88 -4.52
N CYS A 264 -26.36 9.62 -3.58
CA CYS A 264 -25.07 9.33 -2.95
C CYS A 264 -25.25 8.92 -1.49
N CYS A 265 -24.68 7.78 -1.11
CA CYS A 265 -24.69 7.24 0.24
C CYS A 265 -23.28 7.28 0.84
N PHE A 266 -23.16 7.68 2.12
CA PHE A 266 -21.91 7.66 2.89
C PHE A 266 -22.07 6.70 4.05
N THR A 267 -21.39 5.56 4.02
CA THR A 267 -21.56 4.49 5.02
C THR A 267 -20.67 4.68 6.25
N GLY A 268 -19.66 5.56 6.16
CA GLY A 268 -18.55 5.58 7.11
C GLY A 268 -17.55 4.44 6.86
N PRO A 269 -16.57 4.25 7.77
CA PRO A 269 -15.56 3.22 7.62
C PRO A 269 -16.11 1.82 7.92
N VAL A 270 -15.77 0.85 7.08
CA VAL A 270 -16.10 -0.57 7.27
C VAL A 270 -14.81 -1.34 7.54
N TYR A 271 -14.66 -1.84 8.76
CA TYR A 271 -13.44 -2.56 9.20
C TYR A 271 -13.55 -4.07 9.05
N ASP A 272 -14.79 -4.60 9.07
CA ASP A 272 -15.07 -6.01 8.85
C ASP A 272 -14.85 -6.35 7.38
N ARG A 273 -13.94 -7.28 7.11
CA ARG A 273 -13.54 -7.66 5.75
C ARG A 273 -14.67 -8.31 4.94
N GLU A 274 -15.50 -9.11 5.59
CA GLU A 274 -16.64 -9.76 4.92
C GLU A 274 -17.73 -8.72 4.57
N LYS A 275 -18.00 -7.77 5.47
CA LYS A 275 -18.92 -6.66 5.17
C LYS A 275 -18.38 -5.74 4.08
N LEU A 276 -17.07 -5.52 4.03
CA LEU A 276 -16.44 -4.77 2.94
C LEU A 276 -16.55 -5.54 1.61
N ALA A 277 -16.33 -6.86 1.62
CA ALA A 277 -16.53 -7.72 0.45
C ALA A 277 -18.00 -7.69 -0.02
N ALA A 278 -18.96 -7.60 0.90
CA ALA A 278 -20.37 -7.45 0.55
C ALA A 278 -20.66 -6.13 -0.19
N TRP A 279 -20.00 -5.02 0.18
CA TRP A 279 -20.10 -3.75 -0.55
C TRP A 279 -19.50 -3.85 -1.96
N TYR A 280 -18.31 -4.47 -2.10
CA TYR A 280 -17.72 -4.73 -3.41
C TYR A 280 -18.62 -5.66 -4.25
N THR A 281 -19.26 -6.64 -3.62
CA THR A 281 -20.18 -7.59 -4.30
C THR A 281 -21.48 -6.92 -4.75
N ARG A 282 -22.01 -5.93 -3.98
CA ARG A 282 -23.25 -5.20 -4.29
C ARG A 282 -23.07 -4.25 -5.46
N ALA A 283 -21.88 -3.70 -5.64
CA ALA A 283 -21.63 -2.69 -6.66
C ALA A 283 -21.50 -3.29 -8.07
N ASP A 284 -21.76 -2.46 -9.07
CA ASP A 284 -21.61 -2.78 -10.49
C ASP A 284 -20.29 -2.28 -11.07
N LEU A 285 -19.75 -1.16 -10.54
CA LEU A 285 -18.41 -0.64 -10.87
C LEU A 285 -17.78 0.03 -9.65
N PHE A 286 -16.47 -0.13 -9.55
CA PHE A 286 -15.62 0.57 -8.59
C PHE A 286 -15.01 1.81 -9.24
N LEU A 287 -15.29 3.02 -8.70
CA LEU A 287 -14.77 4.27 -9.23
C LEU A 287 -13.58 4.73 -8.40
N PHE A 288 -12.38 4.71 -8.98
CA PHE A 288 -11.16 5.09 -8.27
C PHE A 288 -10.22 5.96 -9.13
N PRO A 289 -10.63 7.22 -9.45
CA PRO A 289 -9.84 8.13 -10.27
C PRO A 289 -8.74 8.83 -9.45
N SER A 290 -7.97 8.04 -8.67
CA SER A 290 -6.85 8.52 -7.86
C SER A 290 -5.52 8.35 -8.58
N THR A 291 -4.75 9.44 -8.71
CA THR A 291 -3.37 9.42 -9.22
C THR A 291 -2.33 9.45 -8.10
N PHE A 292 -2.79 9.60 -6.86
CA PHE A 292 -1.92 9.71 -5.68
C PHE A 292 -1.38 8.36 -5.18
N ASP A 293 -2.18 7.30 -5.31
CA ASP A 293 -1.85 5.99 -4.75
C ASP A 293 -0.62 5.36 -5.41
N THR A 294 0.13 4.60 -4.63
CA THR A 294 1.35 3.91 -5.11
C THR A 294 1.11 2.49 -5.59
N ASN A 295 0.04 1.81 -5.13
CA ASN A 295 -0.25 0.42 -5.50
C ASN A 295 -1.73 0.17 -5.82
N GLY A 296 -2.65 1.01 -5.32
CA GLY A 296 -4.08 0.81 -5.57
C GLY A 296 -4.64 -0.49 -4.97
N LEU A 297 -4.29 -0.82 -3.71
CA LEU A 297 -4.74 -2.06 -3.07
C LEU A 297 -6.27 -2.25 -3.14
N VAL A 298 -7.04 -1.18 -3.03
CA VAL A 298 -8.52 -1.21 -3.14
C VAL A 298 -9.01 -1.67 -4.51
N VAL A 299 -8.21 -1.50 -5.57
CA VAL A 299 -8.52 -2.03 -6.92
C VAL A 299 -8.37 -3.55 -6.93
N ARG A 300 -7.35 -4.09 -6.24
CA ARG A 300 -7.17 -5.54 -6.07
C ARG A 300 -8.22 -6.14 -5.14
N GLU A 301 -8.68 -5.38 -4.13
CA GLU A 301 -9.82 -5.78 -3.28
C GLU A 301 -11.12 -5.85 -4.10
N ALA A 302 -11.38 -4.86 -4.96
CA ALA A 302 -12.52 -4.88 -5.88
C ALA A 302 -12.43 -6.09 -6.83
N SER A 303 -11.26 -6.35 -7.41
CA SER A 303 -11.04 -7.50 -8.30
C SER A 303 -11.25 -8.85 -7.58
N ALA A 304 -10.89 -8.97 -6.29
CA ALA A 304 -11.16 -10.17 -5.49
C ALA A 304 -12.66 -10.51 -5.44
N CYS A 305 -13.52 -9.49 -5.46
CA CYS A 305 -14.98 -9.62 -5.45
C CYS A 305 -15.60 -9.61 -6.87
N SER A 306 -14.80 -9.78 -7.92
CA SER A 306 -15.22 -9.70 -9.32
C SER A 306 -15.91 -8.38 -9.68
N LEU A 307 -15.41 -7.27 -9.16
CA LEU A 307 -15.89 -5.92 -9.45
C LEU A 307 -14.88 -5.19 -10.36
N GLY A 308 -15.36 -4.74 -11.53
CA GLY A 308 -14.58 -3.96 -12.48
C GLY A 308 -14.31 -2.54 -11.94
N SER A 309 -13.12 -2.00 -12.25
CA SER A 309 -12.71 -0.68 -11.78
C SER A 309 -12.61 0.32 -12.93
N VAL A 310 -12.98 1.59 -12.65
CA VAL A 310 -12.71 2.74 -13.52
C VAL A 310 -11.56 3.53 -12.92
N LEU A 311 -10.46 3.67 -13.67
CA LEU A 311 -9.17 4.17 -13.19
C LEU A 311 -8.63 5.25 -14.12
N VAL A 312 -7.82 6.16 -13.60
CA VAL A 312 -7.08 7.10 -14.43
C VAL A 312 -5.96 6.38 -15.15
N LYS A 313 -5.90 6.56 -16.47
CA LYS A 313 -4.84 6.05 -17.32
C LYS A 313 -3.46 6.49 -16.82
N ASP A 314 -2.47 5.61 -16.95
CA ASP A 314 -1.07 5.84 -16.54
C ASP A 314 -0.88 6.14 -15.03
N SER A 315 -1.91 5.93 -14.20
CA SER A 315 -1.77 5.98 -12.75
C SER A 315 -1.13 4.69 -12.19
N CYS A 316 -0.56 4.74 -10.98
CA CYS A 316 -0.06 3.52 -10.34
C CYS A 316 -1.19 2.50 -10.06
N ALA A 317 -2.42 2.97 -9.88
CA ALA A 317 -3.57 2.11 -9.64
C ALA A 317 -4.03 1.37 -10.91
N SER A 318 -3.73 1.90 -12.10
CA SER A 318 -4.08 1.31 -13.39
C SER A 318 -2.99 0.41 -13.99
N GLU A 319 -1.86 0.23 -13.29
CA GLU A 319 -0.78 -0.62 -13.78
C GLU A 319 -1.24 -2.07 -13.96
N GLY A 320 -1.03 -2.61 -15.17
CA GLY A 320 -1.43 -3.96 -15.54
C GLY A 320 -2.88 -4.08 -16.03
N VAL A 321 -3.67 -3.02 -15.92
CA VAL A 321 -5.07 -2.99 -16.38
C VAL A 321 -5.12 -2.81 -17.90
N GLN A 322 -5.91 -3.67 -18.56
CA GLN A 322 -6.19 -3.61 -19.99
C GLN A 322 -7.58 -2.99 -20.20
N ASP A 323 -7.62 -1.81 -20.84
CA ASP A 323 -8.84 -1.05 -21.05
C ASP A 323 -9.92 -1.85 -21.81
N GLY A 324 -11.15 -1.84 -21.26
CA GLY A 324 -12.30 -2.58 -21.81
C GLY A 324 -12.25 -4.10 -21.58
N ILE A 325 -11.18 -4.65 -21.00
CA ILE A 325 -11.01 -6.08 -20.73
C ILE A 325 -11.18 -6.37 -19.24
N ASP A 326 -10.28 -5.88 -18.39
CA ASP A 326 -10.26 -6.12 -16.94
C ASP A 326 -10.33 -4.84 -16.10
N GLY A 327 -10.59 -3.72 -16.77
CA GLY A 327 -10.89 -2.41 -16.19
C GLY A 327 -11.25 -1.41 -17.26
N LEU A 328 -11.61 -0.20 -16.84
CA LEU A 328 -11.92 0.91 -17.71
C LEU A 328 -10.95 2.06 -17.41
N LEU A 329 -10.34 2.62 -18.43
CA LEU A 329 -9.34 3.68 -18.29
C LEU A 329 -9.91 5.02 -18.77
N ILE A 330 -9.71 6.05 -17.98
CA ILE A 330 -10.17 7.41 -18.25
C ILE A 330 -9.00 8.40 -18.16
N ASP A 331 -9.16 9.58 -18.77
CA ASP A 331 -8.32 10.73 -18.46
C ASP A 331 -8.66 11.30 -17.08
N GLU A 332 -7.74 12.05 -16.45
CA GLU A 332 -7.93 12.63 -15.10
C GLU A 332 -8.89 13.82 -15.11
N ASN A 333 -10.14 13.59 -15.55
CA ASN A 333 -11.20 14.59 -15.55
C ASN A 333 -12.60 13.98 -15.49
N ALA A 334 -13.58 14.81 -15.14
CA ALA A 334 -14.96 14.41 -14.94
C ALA A 334 -15.67 14.06 -16.27
N GLU A 335 -15.30 14.73 -17.35
CA GLU A 335 -15.89 14.53 -18.68
C GLU A 335 -15.59 13.14 -19.21
N SER A 336 -14.33 12.68 -19.05
CA SER A 336 -13.91 11.34 -19.44
C SER A 336 -14.59 10.26 -18.59
N LEU A 337 -14.71 10.47 -17.27
CA LEU A 337 -15.45 9.56 -16.39
C LEU A 337 -16.93 9.50 -16.75
N ALA A 338 -17.59 10.65 -16.97
CA ALA A 338 -18.99 10.70 -17.36
C ALA A 338 -19.25 9.98 -18.69
N ALA A 339 -18.39 10.20 -19.70
CA ALA A 339 -18.47 9.51 -20.99
C ALA A 339 -18.30 7.99 -20.83
N CYS A 340 -17.32 7.55 -20.03
CA CYS A 340 -17.10 6.15 -19.72
C CYS A 340 -18.35 5.51 -19.08
N LEU A 341 -18.91 6.16 -18.05
CA LEU A 341 -20.10 5.64 -17.35
C LEU A 341 -21.32 5.58 -18.29
N MET A 342 -21.56 6.61 -19.10
CA MET A 342 -22.66 6.61 -20.08
C MET A 342 -22.54 5.48 -21.12
N ASN A 343 -21.34 5.07 -21.47
CA ASN A 343 -21.12 3.97 -22.43
C ASN A 343 -21.40 2.58 -21.84
N VAL A 344 -21.34 2.42 -20.52
CA VAL A 344 -21.46 1.09 -19.89
C VAL A 344 -22.69 0.92 -19.01
N ILE A 345 -23.37 2.01 -18.67
CA ILE A 345 -24.49 1.98 -17.69
C ILE A 345 -25.67 1.13 -18.16
N ASP A 346 -25.93 1.11 -19.46
CA ASP A 346 -26.99 0.31 -20.09
C ASP A 346 -26.52 -1.13 -20.44
N HIS A 347 -25.27 -1.49 -20.08
CA HIS A 347 -24.62 -2.74 -20.41
C HIS A 347 -24.12 -3.51 -19.17
N PRO A 348 -25.02 -3.95 -18.27
CA PRO A 348 -24.63 -4.63 -17.03
C PRO A 348 -23.83 -5.93 -17.27
N GLU A 349 -24.05 -6.59 -18.41
CA GLU A 349 -23.28 -7.78 -18.81
C GLU A 349 -21.82 -7.42 -19.12
N MET A 350 -21.54 -6.23 -19.68
CA MET A 350 -20.20 -5.73 -19.94
C MET A 350 -19.48 -5.46 -18.60
N MET A 351 -20.15 -4.76 -17.68
CA MET A 351 -19.58 -4.49 -16.34
C MET A 351 -19.23 -5.78 -15.60
N ARG A 352 -20.12 -6.79 -15.64
CA ARG A 352 -19.86 -8.10 -15.04
C ARG A 352 -18.69 -8.83 -15.70
N ARG A 353 -18.60 -8.83 -17.03
CA ARG A 353 -17.50 -9.44 -17.77
C ARG A 353 -16.15 -8.80 -17.39
N ILE A 354 -16.08 -7.48 -17.32
CA ILE A 354 -14.89 -6.74 -16.90
C ILE A 354 -14.52 -7.13 -15.47
N GLY A 355 -15.49 -7.19 -14.55
CA GLY A 355 -15.26 -7.59 -13.16
C GLY A 355 -14.72 -9.00 -13.03
N GLN A 356 -15.23 -9.95 -13.82
CA GLN A 356 -14.72 -11.31 -13.83
C GLN A 356 -13.28 -11.39 -14.37
N ALA A 357 -13.00 -10.71 -15.48
CA ALA A 357 -11.64 -10.63 -16.01
C ALA A 357 -10.68 -9.95 -15.02
N ALA A 358 -11.13 -8.89 -14.32
CA ALA A 358 -10.34 -8.27 -13.24
C ALA A 358 -10.00 -9.27 -12.13
N SER A 359 -10.95 -10.11 -11.74
CA SER A 359 -10.71 -11.15 -10.73
C SER A 359 -9.69 -12.20 -11.18
N GLU A 360 -9.63 -12.51 -12.46
CA GLU A 360 -8.68 -13.46 -13.03
C GLU A 360 -7.27 -12.86 -13.20
N ASN A 361 -7.18 -11.61 -13.65
CA ASN A 361 -5.94 -10.99 -14.10
C ASN A 361 -5.28 -10.07 -13.06
N LEU A 362 -6.07 -9.40 -12.20
CA LEU A 362 -5.57 -8.34 -11.31
C LEU A 362 -5.52 -8.73 -9.84
N TYR A 363 -6.29 -9.75 -9.43
CA TYR A 363 -6.25 -10.24 -8.05
C TYR A 363 -4.88 -10.82 -7.72
N LEU A 364 -4.37 -10.46 -6.54
CA LEU A 364 -3.13 -11.01 -6.01
C LEU A 364 -3.31 -11.26 -4.51
N SER A 365 -3.21 -12.51 -4.09
CA SER A 365 -3.22 -12.85 -2.67
C SER A 365 -1.88 -12.52 -2.01
N TRP A 366 -1.86 -12.39 -0.67
CA TRP A 366 -0.59 -12.30 0.06
C TRP A 366 0.25 -13.56 -0.09
N ASP A 367 -0.38 -14.74 -0.20
CA ASP A 367 0.35 -15.99 -0.43
C ASP A 367 1.13 -15.97 -1.74
N ASP A 368 0.51 -15.49 -2.84
CA ASP A 368 1.17 -15.39 -4.14
C ASP A 368 2.25 -14.30 -4.15
N ALA A 369 1.93 -13.12 -3.59
CA ALA A 369 2.89 -12.01 -3.51
C ALA A 369 4.15 -12.40 -2.72
N VAL A 370 3.97 -13.06 -1.58
CA VAL A 370 5.11 -13.51 -0.75
C VAL A 370 5.83 -14.70 -1.40
N SER A 371 5.14 -15.55 -2.19
CA SER A 371 5.83 -16.59 -2.99
C SER A 371 6.86 -15.98 -3.93
N CYS A 372 6.44 -14.99 -4.71
CA CYS A 372 7.36 -14.26 -5.61
C CYS A 372 8.52 -13.59 -4.83
N ALA A 373 8.20 -13.04 -3.65
CA ALA A 373 9.22 -12.43 -2.79
C ALA A 373 10.23 -13.47 -2.28
N MET A 374 9.78 -14.65 -1.86
CA MET A 374 10.65 -15.71 -1.35
C MET A 374 11.59 -16.25 -2.44
N GLU A 375 11.10 -16.47 -3.65
CA GLU A 375 11.94 -16.84 -4.80
C GLU A 375 13.02 -15.77 -5.06
N ARG A 376 12.64 -14.50 -4.95
CA ARG A 376 13.58 -13.40 -5.14
C ARG A 376 14.60 -13.27 -4.00
N TYR A 377 14.22 -13.58 -2.75
CA TYR A 377 15.16 -13.62 -1.62
C TYR A 377 16.31 -14.60 -1.86
N GLU A 378 16.03 -15.78 -2.39
CA GLU A 378 17.07 -16.77 -2.73
C GLU A 378 18.05 -16.21 -3.75
N ILE A 379 17.54 -15.59 -4.83
CA ILE A 379 18.37 -14.97 -5.85
C ILE A 379 19.24 -13.85 -5.26
N VAL A 380 18.70 -13.03 -4.37
CA VAL A 380 19.43 -11.93 -3.73
C VAL A 380 20.53 -12.46 -2.83
N MET A 381 20.24 -13.48 -2.01
CA MET A 381 21.25 -14.11 -1.15
C MET A 381 22.38 -14.73 -1.98
N ASP A 382 22.08 -15.45 -3.06
CA ASP A 382 23.06 -16.03 -3.96
C ASP A 382 23.93 -14.98 -4.66
N ASN A 383 23.31 -13.90 -5.14
CA ASN A 383 24.01 -12.77 -5.77
C ASN A 383 24.95 -12.07 -4.78
N TYR A 384 24.53 -11.91 -3.53
CA TYR A 384 25.36 -11.31 -2.49
C TYR A 384 26.57 -12.18 -2.16
N HIS A 385 26.38 -13.48 -1.95
CA HIS A 385 27.44 -14.42 -1.61
C HIS A 385 28.40 -14.66 -2.75
N SER A 386 27.94 -14.62 -4.00
CA SER A 386 28.76 -14.71 -5.21
C SER A 386 29.49 -13.40 -5.54
N GLY A 387 29.30 -12.33 -4.75
CA GLY A 387 29.97 -11.04 -4.95
C GLY A 387 29.45 -10.20 -6.12
N ARG A 388 28.24 -10.48 -6.61
CA ARG A 388 27.60 -9.69 -7.67
C ARG A 388 27.16 -8.29 -7.20
N TYR A 389 26.93 -8.12 -5.90
CA TYR A 389 26.67 -6.81 -5.29
C TYR A 389 27.95 -6.19 -4.71
N PRO A 390 28.20 -4.89 -4.86
CA PRO A 390 29.34 -4.22 -4.26
C PRO A 390 29.30 -4.31 -2.73
N LYS A 391 30.37 -4.79 -2.08
CA LYS A 391 30.44 -4.98 -0.62
C LYS A 391 30.40 -3.69 0.21
N CYS A 392 30.65 -2.54 -0.40
CA CYS A 392 30.57 -1.24 0.26
C CYS A 392 30.24 -0.20 -0.80
N LYS A 393 29.02 0.33 -0.74
CA LYS A 393 28.55 1.21 -1.80
C LYS A 393 28.81 2.68 -1.52
N ARG A 394 28.98 3.15 -0.26
CA ARG A 394 29.08 4.60 0.08
C ARG A 394 29.63 4.87 1.48
N GLY A 395 29.91 6.16 1.75
CA GLY A 395 30.42 6.64 3.05
C GLY A 395 29.51 6.35 4.25
N VAL A 396 28.19 6.17 4.04
CA VAL A 396 27.24 5.78 5.08
C VAL A 396 27.55 4.36 5.60
N ASP A 397 27.85 3.41 4.71
CA ASP A 397 28.27 2.06 5.10
C ASP A 397 29.57 2.04 5.89
N ALA A 398 30.51 2.91 5.53
CA ALA A 398 31.77 3.05 6.27
C ALA A 398 31.54 3.62 7.67
N PHE A 399 30.65 4.60 7.79
CA PHE A 399 30.25 5.17 9.08
C PHE A 399 29.55 4.13 9.97
N MET A 400 28.60 3.39 9.40
CA MET A 400 27.88 2.32 10.14
C MET A 400 28.83 1.21 10.60
N LYS A 401 29.80 0.80 9.77
CA LYS A 401 30.85 -0.17 10.19
C LYS A 401 31.70 0.36 11.33
N LEU A 402 31.98 1.65 11.35
CA LEU A 402 32.73 2.28 12.45
C LEU A 402 31.88 2.31 13.72
N SER A 403 30.60 2.67 13.64
CA SER A 403 29.67 2.68 14.79
C SER A 403 29.50 1.30 15.40
N THR A 404 29.31 0.27 14.56
CA THR A 404 29.20 -1.15 15.02
C THR A 404 30.45 -1.61 15.76
N ARG A 405 31.65 -1.28 15.25
CA ARG A 405 32.92 -1.58 15.92
C ARG A 405 33.09 -0.86 17.26
N LEU A 406 32.63 0.41 17.34
CA LEU A 406 32.70 1.20 18.58
C LEU A 406 31.71 0.67 19.64
N MET A 407 30.61 0.02 19.22
CA MET A 407 29.66 -0.66 20.11
C MET A 407 30.13 -2.05 20.58
N GLY A 408 31.32 -2.51 20.13
CA GLY A 408 31.92 -3.78 20.57
C GLY A 408 31.28 -5.04 19.95
N LEU A 409 30.82 -4.92 18.71
CA LEU A 409 30.22 -5.98 17.93
C LEU A 409 31.05 -6.32 16.68
#